data_c897d8e3d99df67f05bd130540f6d118
#
_entry.id   c897d8e3d99df67f05bd130540f6d118
#
_cell.length_a   1.000
_cell.length_b   1.000
_cell.length_c   1.000
_cell.angle_alpha   90.00
_cell.angle_beta   90.00
_cell.angle_gamma   90.00
#
_symmetry.space_group_name_H-M   'P 1'
#
loop_
_entity.id
_entity.type
_entity.pdbx_description
1 polymer ?
#
loop_
_entity_poly.entity_id
_entity_poly.type
_entity_poly.pdbx_seq_one_letter_code
_entity_poly.pdbx_strand_id
1 'polypeptide(L)'
;MYHIIVNPSAKTGLGRKKWHELKKILEESKVTYIVHFTKSAQDTCRYTRSITDPCLYEHNAVPNKILVLGGDGTLNCVINSILDPDHTYVTYLPAGTSNDFARALHISDIPEDAMRTIRRGSKAAADLGVAQCGHKKRKFAVSSG
;
A
#
# COMPACT_ATOMS: atom_id res chain seq x y z
N MET A 1 -6.47 -11.91 -5.83
CA MET A 1 -5.59 -12.10 -4.65
C MET A 1 -4.98 -10.76 -4.27
N TYR A 2 -4.91 -10.43 -2.98
CA TYR A 2 -4.27 -9.23 -2.46
C TYR A 2 -2.90 -9.53 -1.85
N HIS A 3 -1.93 -8.66 -2.09
CA HIS A 3 -0.69 -8.62 -1.32
C HIS A 3 -0.83 -7.57 -0.22
N ILE A 4 -0.74 -7.97 1.03
CA ILE A 4 -0.90 -7.06 2.18
C ILE A 4 0.48 -6.80 2.78
N ILE A 5 0.92 -5.56 2.70
CA ILE A 5 2.21 -5.11 3.25
C ILE A 5 1.93 -4.44 4.58
N VAL A 6 2.38 -5.03 5.66
CA VAL A 6 2.15 -4.56 7.03
C VAL A 6 3.44 -4.07 7.65
N ASN A 7 3.45 -2.82 8.11
CA ASN A 7 4.49 -2.33 9.00
C ASN A 7 4.03 -2.48 10.47
N PRO A 8 4.45 -3.53 11.16
CA PRO A 8 3.96 -3.81 12.52
C PRO A 8 4.45 -2.80 13.55
N SER A 9 5.54 -2.09 13.24
CA SER A 9 6.15 -1.08 14.13
C SER A 9 5.61 0.33 13.92
N ALA A 10 4.70 0.51 12.94
CA ALA A 10 4.10 1.83 12.68
C ALA A 10 3.46 2.39 13.96
N LYS A 11 3.78 3.64 14.29
CA LYS A 11 3.27 4.38 15.46
C LYS A 11 3.24 3.53 16.74
N THR A 12 4.42 3.05 17.18
CA THR A 12 4.58 2.33 18.45
C THR A 12 3.64 1.11 18.60
N GLY A 13 3.45 0.35 17.51
CA GLY A 13 2.65 -0.88 17.50
C GLY A 13 1.20 -0.74 17.02
N LEU A 14 0.75 0.47 16.62
CA LEU A 14 -0.57 0.66 16.03
C LEU A 14 -0.76 -0.19 14.76
N GLY A 15 0.30 -0.35 13.97
CA GLY A 15 0.27 -1.21 12.79
C GLY A 15 -0.09 -2.65 13.12
N ARG A 16 0.44 -3.19 14.22
CA ARG A 16 0.10 -4.54 14.69
C ARG A 16 -1.35 -4.63 15.16
N LYS A 17 -1.84 -3.63 15.90
CA LYS A 17 -3.23 -3.59 16.37
C LYS A 17 -4.20 -3.57 15.19
N LYS A 18 -4.02 -2.65 14.25
CA LYS A 18 -4.86 -2.55 13.05
C LYS A 18 -4.79 -3.81 12.17
N TRP A 19 -3.63 -4.47 12.13
CA TRP A 19 -3.52 -5.76 11.45
C TRP A 19 -4.43 -6.82 12.07
N HIS A 20 -4.47 -6.93 13.39
CA HIS A 20 -5.36 -7.89 14.05
C HIS A 20 -6.84 -7.63 13.76
N GLU A 21 -7.25 -6.37 13.71
CA GLU A 21 -8.61 -5.98 13.34
C GLU A 21 -8.89 -6.33 11.88
N LEU A 22 -8.02 -5.92 10.97
CA LEU A 22 -8.13 -6.19 9.53
C LEU A 22 -8.18 -7.69 9.24
N LYS A 23 -7.35 -8.49 9.91
CA LYS A 23 -7.27 -9.93 9.72
C LYS A 23 -8.62 -10.62 9.98
N LYS A 24 -9.32 -10.25 11.05
CA LYS A 24 -10.65 -10.80 11.36
C LYS A 24 -11.64 -10.53 10.22
N ILE A 25 -11.64 -9.29 9.71
CA ILE A 25 -12.54 -8.89 8.62
C ILE A 25 -12.18 -9.63 7.32
N LEU A 26 -10.89 -9.82 7.04
CA LEU A 26 -10.42 -10.59 5.88
C LEU A 26 -10.88 -12.06 5.93
N GLU A 27 -10.76 -12.69 7.08
CA GLU A 27 -11.19 -14.08 7.30
C GLU A 27 -12.70 -14.26 7.05
N GLU A 28 -13.51 -13.30 7.48
CA GLU A 28 -14.97 -13.30 7.26
C GLU A 28 -15.34 -13.00 5.80
N SER A 29 -14.51 -12.25 5.08
CA SER A 29 -14.84 -11.71 3.75
C SER A 29 -14.50 -12.63 2.58
N LYS A 30 -13.87 -13.78 2.82
CA LYS A 30 -13.40 -14.72 1.78
C LYS A 30 -12.45 -14.11 0.75
N VAL A 31 -11.77 -13.03 1.09
CA VAL A 31 -10.75 -12.40 0.24
C VAL A 31 -9.46 -13.22 0.33
N THR A 32 -8.95 -13.64 -0.83
CA THR A 32 -7.65 -14.32 -0.90
C THR A 32 -6.52 -13.31 -0.78
N TYR A 33 -5.60 -13.52 0.15
CA TYR A 33 -4.48 -12.61 0.38
C TYR A 33 -3.20 -13.34 0.79
N ILE A 34 -2.08 -12.67 0.58
CA ILE A 34 -0.76 -13.00 1.13
C ILE A 34 -0.31 -11.81 1.96
N VAL A 35 0.14 -12.03 3.20
CA VAL A 35 0.64 -10.98 4.07
C VAL A 35 2.16 -10.99 4.17
N HIS A 36 2.76 -9.80 4.08
CA HIS A 36 4.18 -9.57 4.31
C HIS A 36 4.38 -8.55 5.43
N PHE A 37 5.00 -8.98 6.53
CA PHE A 37 5.39 -8.10 7.63
C PHE A 37 6.75 -7.51 7.33
N THR A 38 6.82 -6.20 7.17
CA THR A 38 8.06 -5.53 6.81
C THR A 38 9.01 -5.44 8.00
N LYS A 39 10.29 -5.68 7.73
CA LYS A 39 11.38 -5.57 8.71
C LYS A 39 12.14 -4.25 8.58
N SER A 40 12.11 -3.64 7.40
CA SER A 40 12.78 -2.39 7.08
C SER A 40 12.19 -1.74 5.83
N ALA A 41 12.56 -0.48 5.54
CA ALA A 41 12.22 0.17 4.28
C ALA A 41 12.78 -0.60 3.07
N GLN A 42 13.99 -1.12 3.16
CA GLN A 42 14.61 -1.92 2.09
C GLN A 42 13.84 -3.22 1.85
N ASP A 43 13.37 -3.87 2.90
CA ASP A 43 12.55 -5.07 2.82
C ASP A 43 11.22 -4.77 2.12
N THR A 44 10.56 -3.68 2.48
CA THR A 44 9.34 -3.19 1.82
C THR A 44 9.58 -2.98 0.32
N CYS A 45 10.65 -2.29 -0.04
CA CYS A 45 10.99 -2.02 -1.44
C CYS A 45 11.24 -3.30 -2.23
N ARG A 46 12.01 -4.23 -1.67
CA ARG A 46 12.33 -5.51 -2.31
C ARG A 46 11.08 -6.35 -2.54
N TYR A 47 10.25 -6.49 -1.52
CA TYR A 47 9.01 -7.24 -1.65
C TYR A 47 8.07 -6.62 -2.68
N THR A 48 7.89 -5.31 -2.66
CA THR A 48 7.04 -4.61 -3.64
C THR A 48 7.52 -4.84 -5.06
N ARG A 49 8.81 -4.74 -5.32
CA ARG A 49 9.38 -5.04 -6.65
C ARG A 49 9.09 -6.46 -7.08
N SER A 50 9.28 -7.44 -6.18
CA SER A 50 9.08 -8.85 -6.51
C SER A 50 7.63 -9.20 -6.88
N ILE A 51 6.64 -8.46 -6.38
CA ILE A 51 5.23 -8.70 -6.68
C ILE A 51 4.68 -7.81 -7.80
N THR A 52 5.44 -6.84 -8.28
CA THR A 52 5.03 -5.92 -9.34
C THR A 52 5.96 -5.96 -10.56
N ASP A 53 6.82 -6.97 -10.65
CA ASP A 53 7.72 -7.16 -11.78
C ASP A 53 6.93 -7.67 -13.00
N PRO A 54 6.85 -6.88 -14.08
CA PRO A 54 6.11 -7.27 -15.28
C PRO A 54 6.67 -8.55 -15.95
N CYS A 55 7.92 -8.91 -15.68
CA CYS A 55 8.50 -10.15 -16.18
C CYS A 55 7.87 -11.41 -15.57
N LEU A 56 7.14 -11.27 -14.45
CA LEU A 56 6.48 -12.40 -13.77
C LEU A 56 5.04 -12.64 -14.24
N TYR A 57 4.51 -11.80 -15.12
CA TYR A 57 3.11 -11.86 -15.56
C TYR A 57 3.04 -12.10 -17.08
N GLU A 58 2.09 -12.93 -17.50
CA GLU A 58 1.67 -13.00 -18.89
C GLU A 58 0.89 -11.74 -19.28
N HIS A 59 0.94 -11.34 -20.55
CA HIS A 59 0.40 -10.09 -21.11
C HIS A 59 -1.12 -9.83 -20.92
N ASN A 60 -1.85 -10.66 -20.19
CA ASN A 60 -3.26 -10.46 -19.84
C ASN A 60 -3.51 -10.74 -18.35
N ALA A 61 -2.51 -10.58 -17.51
CA ALA A 61 -2.61 -10.92 -16.10
C ALA A 61 -3.58 -10.01 -15.34
N VAL A 62 -4.20 -10.58 -14.32
CA VAL A 62 -5.01 -9.86 -13.34
C VAL A 62 -4.13 -8.79 -12.67
N PRO A 63 -4.62 -7.55 -12.55
CA PRO A 63 -3.83 -6.47 -11.96
C PRO A 63 -3.34 -6.82 -10.55
N ASN A 64 -2.14 -6.34 -10.23
CA ASN A 64 -1.59 -6.43 -8.88
C ASN A 64 -2.44 -5.62 -7.92
N LYS A 65 -2.82 -6.22 -6.81
CA LYS A 65 -3.61 -5.56 -5.76
C LYS A 65 -2.81 -5.56 -4.48
N ILE A 66 -2.41 -4.38 -4.03
CA ILE A 66 -1.61 -4.19 -2.83
C ILE A 66 -2.45 -3.44 -1.80
N LEU A 67 -2.50 -3.94 -0.56
CA LEU A 67 -2.97 -3.19 0.60
C LEU A 67 -1.77 -2.84 1.45
N VAL A 68 -1.57 -1.55 1.69
CA VAL A 68 -0.49 -1.05 2.55
C VAL A 68 -1.07 -0.66 3.90
N LEU A 69 -0.60 -1.29 4.96
CA LEU A 69 -0.89 -0.96 6.34
C LEU A 69 0.37 -0.40 7.01
N GLY A 70 0.40 0.91 7.18
CA GLY A 70 1.58 1.60 7.72
C GLY A 70 1.43 3.11 7.70
N GLY A 71 2.52 3.82 7.90
CA GLY A 71 2.59 5.28 7.77
C GLY A 71 2.96 5.73 6.35
N ASP A 72 3.07 7.06 6.18
CA ASP A 72 3.44 7.68 4.90
C ASP A 72 4.79 7.18 4.36
N GLY A 73 5.75 6.90 5.25
CA GLY A 73 7.04 6.33 4.86
C GLY A 73 6.92 4.95 4.24
N THR A 74 6.06 4.08 4.79
CA THR A 74 5.78 2.75 4.23
C THR A 74 5.11 2.87 2.87
N LEU A 75 4.11 3.74 2.76
CA LEU A 75 3.41 4.01 1.50
C LEU A 75 4.38 4.53 0.43
N ASN A 76 5.25 5.48 0.78
CA ASN A 76 6.26 6.01 -0.13
C ASN A 76 7.25 4.94 -0.61
N CYS A 77 7.68 4.04 0.27
CA CYS A 77 8.52 2.89 -0.13
C CYS A 77 7.81 2.01 -1.16
N VAL A 78 6.54 1.71 -0.93
CA VAL A 78 5.74 0.91 -1.87
C VAL A 78 5.63 1.63 -3.22
N ILE A 79 5.15 2.87 -3.24
CA ILE A 79 4.93 3.64 -4.47
C ILE A 79 6.21 3.76 -5.30
N ASN A 80 7.36 4.02 -4.65
CA ASN A 80 8.64 4.15 -5.34
C ASN A 80 9.20 2.82 -5.86
N SER A 81 8.67 1.72 -5.39
CA SER A 81 9.15 0.38 -5.73
C SER A 81 8.28 -0.38 -6.71
N ILE A 82 7.09 0.15 -7.03
CA ILE A 82 6.22 -0.43 -8.06
C ILE A 82 6.90 -0.35 -9.42
N LEU A 83 7.10 -1.49 -10.06
CA LEU A 83 7.72 -1.60 -11.38
C LEU A 83 6.69 -1.46 -12.51
N ASP A 84 5.45 -1.89 -12.29
CA ASP A 84 4.35 -1.79 -13.24
C ASP A 84 3.18 -0.99 -12.64
N PRO A 85 3.23 0.35 -12.68
CA PRO A 85 2.19 1.20 -12.10
C PRO A 85 0.86 1.12 -12.85
N ASP A 86 0.87 0.83 -14.13
CA ASP A 86 -0.36 0.78 -14.96
C ASP A 86 -1.23 -0.43 -14.62
N HIS A 87 -0.62 -1.50 -14.11
CA HIS A 87 -1.31 -2.72 -13.69
C HIS A 87 -1.29 -2.96 -12.18
N THR A 88 -1.05 -1.91 -11.37
CA THR A 88 -0.99 -2.03 -9.91
C THR A 88 -1.99 -1.11 -9.25
N TYR A 89 -2.83 -1.68 -8.38
CA TYR A 89 -3.76 -0.93 -7.52
C TYR A 89 -3.27 -0.97 -6.09
N VAL A 90 -3.25 0.20 -5.46
CA VAL A 90 -2.82 0.34 -4.06
C VAL A 90 -4.01 0.80 -3.22
N THR A 91 -4.34 0.03 -2.20
CA THR A 91 -5.25 0.43 -1.11
C THR A 91 -4.39 0.80 0.08
N TYR A 92 -4.68 1.92 0.73
CA TYR A 92 -3.92 2.39 1.87
C TYR A 92 -4.76 2.38 3.14
N LEU A 93 -4.27 1.73 4.19
CA LEU A 93 -4.80 1.76 5.54
C LEU A 93 -3.77 2.46 6.44
N PRO A 94 -3.99 3.75 6.76
CA PRO A 94 -3.00 4.54 7.48
C PRO A 94 -2.88 4.08 8.95
N ALA A 95 -1.63 3.90 9.39
CA ALA A 95 -1.28 3.55 10.77
C ALA A 95 -0.06 4.35 11.26
N GLY A 96 0.31 5.40 10.58
CA GLY A 96 1.41 6.28 10.94
C GLY A 96 1.00 7.44 11.88
N THR A 97 1.94 8.34 12.13
CA THR A 97 1.72 9.52 12.99
C THR A 97 1.02 10.65 12.24
N SER A 98 1.52 11.03 11.08
CA SER A 98 1.00 12.16 10.31
C SER A 98 -0.14 11.75 9.38
N ASN A 99 0.07 10.69 8.59
CA ASN A 99 -0.87 10.18 7.58
C ASN A 99 -1.33 11.29 6.62
N ASP A 100 -0.39 12.10 6.15
CA ASP A 100 -0.68 13.28 5.33
C ASP A 100 -1.37 12.92 4.02
N PHE A 101 -0.94 11.84 3.38
CA PHE A 101 -1.58 11.34 2.17
C PHE A 101 -3.03 10.93 2.41
N ALA A 102 -3.29 10.22 3.52
CA ALA A 102 -4.64 9.80 3.87
C ALA A 102 -5.55 10.99 4.16
N ARG A 103 -5.04 12.00 4.86
CA ARG A 103 -5.79 13.24 5.14
C ARG A 103 -6.10 14.02 3.86
N ALA A 104 -5.13 14.15 2.96
CA ALA A 104 -5.31 14.86 1.70
C ALA A 104 -6.38 14.22 0.79
N LEU A 105 -6.47 12.90 0.78
CA LEU A 105 -7.42 12.15 -0.02
C LEU A 105 -8.66 11.66 0.75
N HIS A 106 -8.83 12.09 1.99
CA HIS A 106 -9.94 11.68 2.88
C HIS A 106 -10.05 10.15 3.03
N ILE A 107 -8.89 9.47 3.09
CA ILE A 107 -8.81 8.03 3.29
C ILE A 107 -9.02 7.72 4.77
N SER A 108 -10.01 6.88 5.06
CA SER A 108 -10.28 6.42 6.42
C SER A 108 -9.14 5.56 6.98
N ASP A 109 -8.92 5.67 8.27
CA ASP A 109 -7.96 4.83 9.01
C ASP A 109 -8.63 3.62 9.68
N ILE A 110 -9.88 3.37 9.37
CA ILE A 110 -10.71 2.28 9.89
C ILE A 110 -10.57 1.05 8.97
N PRO A 111 -10.20 -0.13 9.50
CA PRO A 111 -10.04 -1.35 8.71
C PRO A 111 -11.30 -1.76 7.92
N GLU A 112 -12.48 -1.59 8.49
CA GLU A 112 -13.76 -1.87 7.83
C GLU A 112 -13.97 -1.03 6.57
N ASP A 113 -13.56 0.23 6.58
CA ASP A 113 -13.68 1.12 5.43
C ASP A 113 -12.70 0.73 4.32
N ALA A 114 -11.49 0.32 4.66
CA ALA A 114 -10.53 -0.24 3.70
C ALA A 114 -11.11 -1.49 3.03
N MET A 115 -11.73 -2.38 3.80
CA MET A 115 -12.38 -3.58 3.27
C MET A 115 -13.60 -3.25 2.42
N ARG A 116 -14.37 -2.22 2.78
CA ARG A 116 -15.49 -1.73 1.98
C ARG A 116 -15.02 -1.24 0.61
N THR A 117 -13.92 -0.50 0.57
CA THR A 117 -13.28 -0.05 -0.67
C THR A 117 -12.83 -1.22 -1.54
N ILE A 118 -12.21 -2.22 -0.94
CA ILE A 118 -11.79 -3.45 -1.62
C ILE A 118 -12.98 -4.20 -2.24
N ARG A 119 -14.08 -4.36 -1.48
CA ARG A 119 -15.27 -5.07 -1.94
C ARG A 119 -16.00 -4.33 -3.05
N ARG A 120 -16.08 -3.00 -2.98
CA ARG A 120 -16.72 -2.17 -4.02
C ARG A 120 -15.90 -2.10 -5.30
N GLY A 121 -14.61 -2.40 -5.23
CA GLY A 121 -13.69 -2.23 -6.36
C GLY A 121 -13.55 -0.79 -6.81
N SER A 122 -13.85 0.17 -5.92
CA SER A 122 -13.71 1.61 -6.20
C SER A 122 -12.25 1.95 -6.46
N LYS A 123 -11.99 2.66 -7.54
CA LYS A 123 -10.65 3.05 -7.97
C LYS A 123 -10.64 4.55 -8.24
N ALA A 124 -9.58 5.21 -7.83
CA ALA A 124 -9.29 6.59 -8.18
C ALA A 124 -7.84 6.67 -8.66
N ALA A 125 -7.61 7.43 -9.71
CA ALA A 125 -6.26 7.80 -10.11
C ALA A 125 -5.72 8.83 -9.11
N ALA A 126 -4.49 8.63 -8.64
CA ALA A 126 -3.79 9.60 -7.82
C ALA A 126 -2.53 10.05 -8.57
N ASP A 127 -2.37 11.34 -8.68
CA ASP A 127 -1.17 11.91 -9.27
C ASP A 127 0.01 11.74 -8.32
N LEU A 128 1.13 11.32 -8.88
CA LEU A 128 2.39 11.21 -8.16
C LEU A 128 3.31 12.34 -8.59
N GLY A 129 3.77 13.12 -7.62
CA GLY A 129 4.86 14.05 -7.87
C GLY A 129 6.17 13.29 -8.09
N VAL A 130 7.04 13.84 -8.94
CA VAL A 130 8.38 13.33 -9.15
C VAL A 130 9.39 14.41 -8.78
N ALA A 131 10.22 14.13 -7.78
CA ALA A 131 11.38 14.96 -7.45
C ALA A 131 12.63 14.35 -8.08
N GLN A 132 13.39 15.16 -8.80
CA GLN A 132 14.67 14.76 -9.38
C GLN A 132 15.79 15.62 -8.85
N CYS A 133 16.85 14.97 -8.37
CA CYS A 133 18.09 15.62 -7.99
C CYS A 133 19.26 14.84 -8.62
N GLY A 134 19.90 15.46 -9.61
CA GLY A 134 20.93 14.78 -10.42
C GLY A 134 20.33 13.55 -11.14
N HIS A 135 20.93 12.38 -10.93
CA HIS A 135 20.46 11.12 -11.52
C HIS A 135 19.40 10.38 -10.66
N LYS A 136 19.09 10.90 -9.46
CA LYS A 136 18.13 10.27 -8.55
C LYS A 136 16.74 10.85 -8.79
N LYS A 137 15.78 9.97 -9.08
CA LYS A 137 14.35 10.29 -9.17
C LYS A 137 13.61 9.63 -8.02
N ARG A 138 12.72 10.36 -7.37
CA ARG A 138 11.78 9.82 -6.38
C ARG A 138 10.36 10.26 -6.69
N LYS A 139 9.45 9.30 -6.60
CA LYS A 139 8.01 9.57 -6.62
C LYS A 139 7.56 9.91 -5.20
N PHE A 140 6.62 10.81 -5.07
CA PHE A 140 5.98 11.10 -3.79
C PHE A 140 4.48 11.26 -3.98
N ALA A 141 3.73 10.79 -3.01
CA ALA A 141 2.28 10.81 -2.99
C ALA A 141 1.75 11.67 -1.84
N VAL A 142 2.46 12.73 -1.49
CA VAL A 142 2.03 13.67 -0.45
C VAL A 142 1.60 14.95 -1.13
N SER A 143 0.38 15.40 -0.86
CA SER A 143 -0.04 16.69 -1.36
C SER A 143 0.81 17.77 -0.68
N SER A 144 1.58 18.49 -1.47
CA SER A 144 2.03 19.83 -1.10
C SER A 144 0.79 20.73 -1.21
N GLY A 145 0.04 20.75 -0.16
CA GLY A 145 -1.07 21.70 -0.04
C GLY A 145 -0.53 23.04 0.32
#